data_55cc942a945804329421662435be17f5
#
_entry.id   55cc942a945804329421662435be17f5
#
_cell.length_a   1.000
_cell.length_b   1.000
_cell.length_c   1.000
_cell.angle_alpha   90.00
_cell.angle_beta   90.00
_cell.angle_gamma   90.00
#
_symmetry.space_group_name_H-M   'P 1'
#
loop_
_entity.id
_entity.type
_entity.pdbx_description
1 polymer ?
#
loop_
_entity_poly.entity_id
_entity_poly.type
_entity_poly.pdbx_seq_one_letter_code
_entity_poly.pdbx_strand_id
1 'polypeptide(L)'
;IKEKRRYKLAISLNASNDKVRTEIMPINKKWSINDLIKSGKEYSNQKKRLIMYEYVLLKGINDSEEDALELARLLQGIPCKINLIPYNEIEGKYQRPDETSITKFSEILHNYRDEYRVLVRWSKGQDIAAGCGQLAGQKT
;
A
#
# COMPACT_ATOMS: atom_id res chain seq x y z
N ILE A 1 -19.11 -6.62 12.43
CA ILE A 1 -19.19 -5.31 13.06
C ILE A 1 -17.90 -4.95 13.76
N LYS A 2 -17.44 -5.85 14.59
CA LYS A 2 -16.20 -5.60 15.29
C LYS A 2 -15.04 -5.45 14.34
N GLU A 3 -15.10 -6.16 13.24
CA GLU A 3 -14.03 -6.09 12.29
C GLU A 3 -13.93 -4.74 11.62
N LYS A 4 -15.07 -4.12 11.38
CA LYS A 4 -15.07 -2.80 10.79
C LYS A 4 -14.35 -1.80 11.65
N ARG A 5 -14.46 -1.96 12.96
CA ARG A 5 -13.81 -1.02 13.86
C ARG A 5 -12.33 -1.27 13.99
N ARG A 6 -11.85 -2.44 13.58
CA ARG A 6 -10.44 -2.74 13.67
C ARG A 6 -9.61 -1.94 12.69
N TYR A 7 -10.19 -1.56 11.55
CA TYR A 7 -9.46 -0.87 10.50
C TYR A 7 -10.00 0.52 10.33
N LYS A 8 -9.91 1.31 11.39
CA LYS A 8 -10.39 2.66 11.33
C LYS A 8 -9.47 3.59 10.55
N LEU A 9 -8.20 3.29 10.52
CA LEU A 9 -7.24 4.15 9.84
C LEU A 9 -6.65 3.43 8.65
N ALA A 10 -6.79 4.04 7.48
CA ALA A 10 -6.20 3.53 6.25
C ALA A 10 -5.13 4.52 5.81
N ILE A 11 -3.95 4.00 5.50
CA ILE A 11 -2.83 4.82 5.09
C ILE A 11 -2.41 4.40 3.69
N SER A 12 -2.36 5.37 2.78
CA SER A 12 -1.89 5.13 1.41
C SER A 12 -0.38 5.14 1.42
N LEU A 13 0.22 3.96 1.37
CA LEU A 13 1.66 3.82 1.42
C LEU A 13 2.29 3.91 0.04
N ASN A 14 1.88 3.07 -0.86
CA ASN A 14 2.19 3.07 -2.29
C ASN A 14 3.66 2.94 -2.66
N ALA A 15 4.55 2.73 -1.70
CA ALA A 15 5.95 2.49 -1.97
C ALA A 15 6.58 1.90 -0.73
N SER A 16 7.72 1.25 -0.91
CA SER A 16 8.45 0.67 0.20
C SER A 16 9.67 1.50 0.60
N ASN A 17 9.90 2.62 -0.09
CA ASN A 17 11.00 3.51 0.25
C ASN A 17 10.62 4.94 -0.10
N ASP A 18 11.34 5.89 0.50
CA ASP A 18 11.00 7.29 0.35
C ASP A 18 11.26 7.83 -1.05
N LYS A 19 12.27 7.30 -1.72
CA LYS A 19 12.58 7.79 -3.05
C LYS A 19 11.41 7.60 -4.01
N VAL A 20 10.90 6.38 -4.06
CA VAL A 20 9.79 6.07 -4.95
C VAL A 20 8.53 6.78 -4.46
N ARG A 21 8.30 6.79 -3.15
CA ARG A 21 7.09 7.41 -2.63
C ARG A 21 7.06 8.90 -2.93
N THR A 22 8.20 9.56 -2.85
CA THR A 22 8.26 10.98 -3.16
C THR A 22 7.93 11.25 -4.62
N GLU A 23 8.32 10.34 -5.51
CA GLU A 23 8.02 10.50 -6.93
C GLU A 23 6.52 10.42 -7.21
N ILE A 24 5.84 9.49 -6.58
CA ILE A 24 4.42 9.28 -6.85
C ILE A 24 3.52 10.02 -5.88
N MET A 25 4.05 10.40 -4.70
CA MET A 25 3.30 11.14 -3.70
C MET A 25 4.19 12.21 -3.09
N PRO A 26 4.22 13.40 -3.69
CA PRO A 26 5.13 14.46 -3.21
C PRO A 26 4.95 14.82 -1.75
N ILE A 27 3.80 14.53 -1.17
CA ILE A 27 3.57 14.77 0.24
C ILE A 27 4.59 14.04 1.13
N ASN A 28 5.24 13.00 0.58
CA ASN A 28 6.24 12.26 1.34
C ASN A 28 7.41 13.13 1.77
N LYS A 29 7.62 14.26 1.13
CA LYS A 29 8.68 15.17 1.56
C LYS A 29 8.44 15.67 2.96
N LYS A 30 7.17 15.76 3.35
CA LYS A 30 6.79 16.19 4.68
C LYS A 30 6.75 15.04 5.68
N TRP A 31 6.28 13.89 5.21
CA TRP A 31 6.02 12.74 6.07
C TRP A 31 6.69 11.53 5.47
N SER A 32 7.85 11.17 5.98
CA SER A 32 8.57 10.01 5.47
C SER A 32 7.81 8.72 5.80
N ILE A 33 8.18 7.66 5.11
CA ILE A 33 7.59 6.35 5.36
C ILE A 33 7.83 5.93 6.81
N ASN A 34 9.04 6.16 7.33
CA ASN A 34 9.32 5.79 8.71
C ASN A 34 8.42 6.55 9.67
N ASP A 35 8.17 7.82 9.40
CA ASP A 35 7.27 8.60 10.26
C ASP A 35 5.86 8.04 10.22
N LEU A 36 5.40 7.66 9.04
CA LEU A 36 4.06 7.11 8.89
C LEU A 36 3.92 5.79 9.63
N ILE A 37 4.92 4.92 9.50
CA ILE A 37 4.88 3.63 10.16
C ILE A 37 4.89 3.81 11.68
N LYS A 38 5.72 4.73 12.15
CA LYS A 38 5.81 5.00 13.59
C LYS A 38 4.48 5.51 14.12
N SER A 39 3.89 6.47 13.41
CA SER A 39 2.61 7.02 13.83
C SER A 39 1.52 5.96 13.81
N GLY A 40 1.54 5.09 12.80
CA GLY A 40 0.57 4.01 12.72
C GLY A 40 0.68 3.06 13.89
N LYS A 41 1.90 2.72 14.27
CA LYS A 41 2.11 1.83 15.40
C LYS A 41 1.57 2.46 16.68
N GLU A 42 1.83 3.73 16.87
CA GLU A 42 1.35 4.42 18.05
C GLU A 42 -0.17 4.46 18.09
N TYR A 43 -0.78 4.75 16.95
CA TYR A 43 -2.22 4.75 16.85
C TYR A 43 -2.79 3.37 17.18
N SER A 44 -2.20 2.33 16.59
CA SER A 44 -2.67 0.98 16.81
C SER A 44 -2.58 0.58 18.28
N ASN A 45 -1.48 0.95 18.93
CA ASN A 45 -1.30 0.62 20.34
C ASN A 45 -2.29 1.35 21.24
N GLN A 46 -2.48 2.64 20.98
CA GLN A 46 -3.35 3.44 21.82
C GLN A 46 -4.81 3.10 21.64
N LYS A 47 -5.24 2.89 20.41
CA LYS A 47 -6.64 2.65 20.10
C LYS A 47 -6.99 1.19 20.06
N LYS A 48 -6.00 0.30 20.11
CA LYS A 48 -6.22 -1.13 20.01
C LYS A 48 -6.93 -1.49 18.71
N ARG A 49 -6.50 -0.87 17.63
CA ARG A 49 -7.07 -1.07 16.31
C ARG A 49 -5.95 -1.30 15.32
N LEU A 50 -6.26 -2.04 14.27
CA LEU A 50 -5.28 -2.32 13.25
C LEU A 50 -5.26 -1.23 12.19
N ILE A 51 -4.08 -1.04 11.58
CA ILE A 51 -3.92 -0.11 10.47
C ILE A 51 -4.08 -0.90 9.18
N MET A 52 -4.70 -0.27 8.20
CA MET A 52 -4.75 -0.84 6.87
C MET A 52 -3.84 0.00 5.98
N TYR A 53 -2.80 -0.63 5.42
CA TYR A 53 -1.93 0.04 4.47
C TYR A 53 -2.38 -0.29 3.06
N GLU A 54 -2.61 0.74 2.27
CA GLU A 54 -3.00 0.56 0.88
C GLU A 54 -1.81 0.81 -0.02
N TYR A 55 -1.63 -0.04 -1.01
CA TYR A 55 -0.47 0.00 -1.89
C TYR A 55 -0.97 -0.21 -3.31
N VAL A 56 -0.94 0.86 -4.10
CA VAL A 56 -1.36 0.80 -5.50
C VAL A 56 -0.18 0.35 -6.33
N LEU A 57 -0.36 -0.75 -7.06
CA LEU A 57 0.72 -1.33 -7.85
C LEU A 57 0.81 -0.64 -9.21
N LEU A 58 1.97 -0.06 -9.50
CA LEU A 58 2.26 0.67 -10.73
C LEU A 58 3.36 -0.05 -11.49
N LYS A 59 3.08 -0.39 -12.72
CA LYS A 59 4.01 -1.16 -13.52
C LYS A 59 5.35 -0.45 -13.68
N GLY A 60 6.42 -1.17 -13.38
CA GLY A 60 7.78 -0.65 -13.55
C GLY A 60 8.21 0.38 -12.54
N ILE A 61 7.37 0.70 -11.56
CA ILE A 61 7.68 1.74 -10.60
C ILE A 61 7.82 1.19 -9.19
N ASN A 62 6.82 0.44 -8.74
CA ASN A 62 6.83 -0.07 -7.37
C ASN A 62 6.39 -1.52 -7.30
N ASP A 63 6.43 -2.26 -8.40
CA ASP A 63 5.87 -3.61 -8.46
C ASP A 63 6.92 -4.71 -8.59
N SER A 64 8.18 -4.41 -8.36
CA SER A 64 9.25 -5.40 -8.51
C SER A 64 9.27 -6.35 -7.31
N GLU A 65 9.98 -7.48 -7.49
CA GLU A 65 10.14 -8.40 -6.38
C GLU A 65 10.92 -7.76 -5.24
N GLU A 66 11.87 -6.92 -5.57
CA GLU A 66 12.63 -6.22 -4.54
C GLU A 66 11.74 -5.26 -3.76
N ASP A 67 10.83 -4.61 -4.45
CA ASP A 67 9.87 -3.74 -3.77
C ASP A 67 9.03 -4.54 -2.78
N ALA A 68 8.62 -5.75 -3.18
CA ALA A 68 7.82 -6.59 -2.30
C ALA A 68 8.62 -7.01 -1.07
N LEU A 69 9.87 -7.39 -1.27
CA LEU A 69 10.72 -7.79 -0.16
C LEU A 69 10.98 -6.62 0.79
N GLU A 70 11.20 -5.46 0.24
CA GLU A 70 11.42 -4.28 1.06
C GLU A 70 10.18 -3.92 1.86
N LEU A 71 9.01 -4.04 1.24
CA LEU A 71 7.75 -3.80 1.94
C LEU A 71 7.55 -4.82 3.06
N ALA A 72 7.88 -6.08 2.79
CA ALA A 72 7.76 -7.11 3.80
C ALA A 72 8.62 -6.80 5.02
N ARG A 73 9.85 -6.35 4.78
CA ARG A 73 10.74 -5.99 5.88
C ARG A 73 10.25 -4.77 6.62
N LEU A 74 9.73 -3.80 5.89
CA LEU A 74 9.24 -2.58 6.50
C LEU A 74 8.10 -2.85 7.47
N LEU A 75 7.24 -3.78 7.15
CA LEU A 75 6.05 -4.05 7.94
C LEU A 75 6.20 -5.25 8.86
N GLN A 76 7.39 -5.81 8.94
CA GLN A 76 7.62 -6.98 9.77
C GLN A 76 7.31 -6.67 11.23
N GLY A 77 6.55 -7.56 11.86
CA GLY A 77 6.22 -7.40 13.26
C GLY A 77 5.12 -6.38 13.55
N ILE A 78 4.51 -5.81 12.53
CA ILE A 78 3.48 -4.81 12.73
C ILE A 78 2.13 -5.42 12.42
N PRO A 79 1.22 -5.49 13.40
CA PRO A 79 -0.13 -6.00 13.13
C PRO A 79 -0.86 -5.03 12.21
N CYS A 80 -1.13 -5.47 10.99
CA CYS A 80 -1.78 -4.59 10.02
C CYS A 80 -2.38 -5.42 8.90
N LYS A 81 -3.03 -4.72 8.00
CA LYS A 81 -3.55 -5.31 6.78
C LYS A 81 -2.98 -4.56 5.60
N ILE A 82 -2.59 -5.29 4.58
CA ILE A 82 -2.07 -4.68 3.36
C ILE A 82 -3.05 -4.94 2.23
N ASN A 83 -3.56 -3.88 1.65
CA ASN A 83 -4.40 -3.96 0.46
C ASN A 83 -3.56 -3.62 -0.75
N LEU A 84 -3.37 -4.60 -1.62
CA LEU A 84 -2.69 -4.38 -2.89
C LEU A 84 -3.73 -4.03 -3.93
N ILE A 85 -3.59 -2.88 -4.54
CA ILE A 85 -4.60 -2.37 -5.48
C ILE A 85 -3.96 -2.19 -6.84
N PRO A 86 -4.27 -3.07 -7.81
CA PRO A 86 -3.75 -2.89 -9.16
C PRO A 86 -4.22 -1.57 -9.76
N TYR A 87 -3.31 -0.84 -10.37
CA TYR A 87 -3.62 0.46 -10.90
C TYR A 87 -4.65 0.40 -12.02
N ASN A 88 -5.49 1.41 -12.11
CA ASN A 88 -6.46 1.55 -13.18
C ASN A 88 -5.89 2.46 -14.26
N GLU A 89 -5.53 1.89 -15.40
CA GLU A 89 -4.88 2.65 -16.47
C GLU A 89 -5.72 3.79 -17.03
N ILE A 90 -7.03 3.69 -16.86
CA ILE A 90 -7.92 4.74 -17.36
C ILE A 90 -7.63 6.06 -16.67
N GLU A 91 -7.11 6.01 -15.45
CA GLU A 91 -6.98 7.19 -14.63
C GLU A 91 -5.82 8.10 -14.96
N GLY A 92 -4.77 7.62 -15.61
CA GLY A 92 -3.70 8.54 -15.80
C GLY A 92 -2.46 7.96 -16.45
N LYS A 93 -1.30 8.44 -16.01
CA LYS A 93 -0.06 8.22 -16.71
C LYS A 93 0.68 6.95 -16.37
N TYR A 94 0.21 6.20 -15.38
CA TYR A 94 0.88 4.97 -15.01
C TYR A 94 0.26 3.79 -15.72
N GLN A 95 0.87 2.63 -15.59
CA GLN A 95 0.35 1.42 -16.18
C GLN A 95 0.08 0.37 -15.12
N ARG A 96 -0.87 -0.48 -15.41
CA ARG A 96 -1.23 -1.57 -14.52
C ARG A 96 -0.26 -2.73 -14.74
N PRO A 97 0.31 -3.31 -13.67
CA PRO A 97 1.13 -4.50 -13.83
C PRO A 97 0.29 -5.66 -14.36
N ASP A 98 0.93 -6.63 -15.00
CA ASP A 98 0.18 -7.79 -15.44
C ASP A 98 -0.11 -8.69 -14.24
N GLU A 99 -1.00 -9.65 -14.45
CA GLU A 99 -1.45 -10.50 -13.35
C GLU A 99 -0.32 -11.31 -12.74
N THR A 100 0.63 -11.73 -13.56
CA THR A 100 1.77 -12.48 -13.06
C THR A 100 2.57 -11.67 -12.06
N SER A 101 2.85 -10.40 -12.38
CA SER A 101 3.59 -9.54 -11.47
C SER A 101 2.82 -9.29 -10.19
N ILE A 102 1.53 -9.06 -10.29
CA ILE A 102 0.71 -8.80 -9.11
C ILE A 102 0.68 -10.01 -8.20
N THR A 103 0.49 -11.19 -8.78
CA THR A 103 0.45 -12.43 -8.02
C THR A 103 1.78 -12.67 -7.32
N LYS A 104 2.88 -12.46 -8.04
CA LYS A 104 4.20 -12.66 -7.48
C LYS A 104 4.46 -11.71 -6.31
N PHE A 105 4.10 -10.46 -6.47
CA PHE A 105 4.25 -9.47 -5.41
C PHE A 105 3.49 -9.93 -4.17
N SER A 106 2.25 -10.37 -4.37
CA SER A 106 1.42 -10.83 -3.27
C SER A 106 2.02 -12.08 -2.61
N GLU A 107 2.53 -13.00 -3.40
CA GLU A 107 3.12 -14.22 -2.86
C GLU A 107 4.34 -13.93 -1.99
N ILE A 108 5.17 -12.99 -2.43
CA ILE A 108 6.33 -12.63 -1.64
C ILE A 108 5.91 -12.10 -0.28
N LEU A 109 4.93 -11.22 -0.27
CA LEU A 109 4.43 -10.69 0.99
C LEU A 109 3.85 -11.81 1.87
N HIS A 110 3.11 -12.72 1.28
CA HIS A 110 2.56 -13.84 2.05
C HIS A 110 3.66 -14.71 2.66
N ASN A 111 4.73 -14.93 1.91
CA ASN A 111 5.81 -15.79 2.40
C ASN A 111 6.57 -15.18 3.57
N TYR A 112 6.62 -13.88 3.64
CA TYR A 112 7.36 -13.20 4.70
C TYR A 112 6.47 -12.56 5.73
N ARG A 113 5.18 -12.83 5.67
CA ARG A 113 4.26 -12.20 6.62
C ARG A 113 4.51 -12.71 8.02
N ASP A 114 4.29 -11.83 8.95
CA ASP A 114 4.41 -12.13 10.35
C ASP A 114 3.05 -11.88 11.01
N GLU A 115 2.73 -10.62 11.23
CA GLU A 115 1.45 -10.29 11.85
C GLU A 115 0.54 -9.50 10.93
N TYR A 116 0.89 -9.40 9.65
CA TYR A 116 0.03 -8.68 8.74
C TYR A 116 -0.72 -9.64 7.82
N ARG A 117 -1.81 -9.13 7.25
CA ARG A 117 -2.58 -9.86 6.26
C ARG A 117 -2.46 -9.16 4.93
N VAL A 118 -2.51 -9.93 3.86
CA VAL A 118 -2.37 -9.39 2.50
C VAL A 118 -3.61 -9.72 1.71
N LEU A 119 -4.16 -8.71 1.06
CA LEU A 119 -5.33 -8.90 0.20
C LEU A 119 -5.09 -8.16 -1.11
N VAL A 120 -5.36 -8.83 -2.22
CA VAL A 120 -5.29 -8.19 -3.53
C VAL A 120 -6.71 -7.84 -3.97
N ARG A 121 -6.92 -6.59 -4.28
CA ARG A 121 -8.22 -6.14 -4.74
C ARG A 121 -8.26 -6.14 -6.27
N TRP A 122 -8.74 -7.22 -6.82
CA TRP A 122 -8.85 -7.38 -8.27
C TRP A 122 -10.06 -6.65 -8.83
N SER A 123 -10.40 -5.54 -8.25
CA SER A 123 -11.63 -4.86 -8.58
C SER A 123 -11.60 -4.20 -9.95
N LYS A 124 -12.77 -3.79 -10.38
CA LYS A 124 -12.89 -3.01 -11.59
C LYS A 124 -12.38 -1.62 -11.37
N GLY A 125 -12.13 -0.93 -12.46
CA GLY A 125 -11.47 0.34 -12.38
C GLY A 125 -12.15 1.41 -11.57
N GLN A 126 -13.46 1.42 -11.52
CA GLN A 126 -14.14 2.49 -10.81
C GLN A 126 -13.81 2.54 -9.33
N ASP A 127 -13.72 1.36 -8.73
CA ASP A 127 -13.42 1.31 -7.29
C ASP A 127 -12.04 1.85 -6.99
N ILE A 128 -11.10 1.53 -7.87
CA ILE A 128 -9.73 1.95 -7.66
C ILE A 128 -9.58 3.45 -7.86
N ALA A 129 -10.29 3.98 -8.86
CA ALA A 129 -10.20 5.40 -9.14
C ALA A 129 -10.58 6.24 -7.94
N ALA A 130 -11.61 5.83 -7.23
CA ALA A 130 -12.06 6.59 -6.08
C ALA A 130 -11.00 6.63 -4.99
N GLY A 131 -10.19 5.59 -4.89
CA GLY A 131 -9.20 5.51 -3.82
C GLY A 131 -7.85 6.05 -4.16
N CYS A 132 -7.61 6.46 -5.38
CA CYS A 132 -6.28 6.80 -5.84
C CYS A 132 -6.05 8.28 -6.14
N GLY A 133 -6.88 9.14 -5.59
CA GLY A 133 -6.75 10.56 -5.86
C GLY A 133 -5.48 11.18 -5.35
N GLN A 134 -4.75 10.50 -4.50
CA GLN A 134 -3.53 11.04 -3.92
C GLN A 134 -2.29 10.82 -4.74
N LEU A 135 -2.35 9.99 -5.75
CA LEU A 135 -1.17 9.71 -6.54
C LEU A 135 -0.82 10.89 -7.44
N ALA A 136 0.49 11.13 -7.57
CA ALA A 136 0.95 12.17 -8.45
C ALA A 136 0.52 11.87 -9.89
N GLY A 137 0.14 12.91 -10.61
CA GLY A 137 -0.30 12.72 -11.99
C GLY A 137 -1.76 12.37 -12.11
N GLN A 138 -2.44 12.22 -11.01
CA GLN A 138 -3.86 11.98 -11.02
C GLN A 138 -4.62 13.27 -10.77
N LYS A 139 -5.79 13.34 -11.35
CA LYS A 139 -6.61 14.49 -11.11
C LYS A 139 -7.27 14.38 -9.77
N THR A 140 -7.18 15.37 -9.00
CA THR A 140 -7.75 15.31 -7.64
C THR A 140 -8.76 16.41 -7.44
#